data_274d859d32ac2682225f3e450abe4c61
#
_entry.id   274d859d32ac2682225f3e450abe4c61
#
_cell.length_a   1.000
_cell.length_b   1.000
_cell.length_c   1.000
_cell.angle_alpha   90.00
_cell.angle_beta   90.00
_cell.angle_gamma   90.00
#
_symmetry.space_group_name_H-M   'P 1'
#
loop_
_entity.id
_entity.type
_entity.pdbx_description
1 polymer ?
#
loop_
_entity_poly.entity_id
_entity_poly.type
_entity_poly.pdbx_seq_one_letter_code
_entity_poly.pdbx_strand_id
1 'polypeptide(L)'
;MDYKTLTQKDFIFIKDVDSRWRDMDAIGHINNATYLTYFETARVDFLKRLGFDLLKRDVDNSVILASMKVDYIKQSVHPSTYNIGCRITRLGNKSFDLFSAIFVKQELNPIVFGVFTLVAFNYKTQKTISLNEDIISNYLPFK
;
A
#
# COMPACT_ATOMS: atom_id res chain seq x y z
N MET A 1 -1.11 13.69 13.74
CA MET A 1 -1.04 12.21 13.85
C MET A 1 0.43 11.76 13.83
N ASP A 2 0.84 11.04 14.85
CA ASP A 2 2.17 10.40 14.83
C ASP A 2 2.03 8.98 14.28
N TYR A 3 2.39 8.78 13.04
CA TYR A 3 2.27 7.49 12.34
C TYR A 3 3.17 6.40 12.94
N LYS A 4 4.17 6.76 13.74
CA LYS A 4 5.04 5.80 14.43
C LYS A 4 4.33 5.03 15.54
N THR A 5 3.19 5.54 16.01
CA THR A 5 2.40 4.91 17.08
C THR A 5 1.25 4.06 16.56
N LEU A 6 1.06 3.98 15.23
CA LEU A 6 0.05 3.15 14.63
C LEU A 6 0.23 1.68 14.98
N THR A 7 -0.87 0.95 14.98
CA THR A 7 -0.93 -0.49 15.18
C THR A 7 -1.70 -1.14 14.04
N GLN A 8 -1.67 -2.45 13.94
CA GLN A 8 -2.41 -3.17 12.91
C GLN A 8 -3.93 -2.92 12.98
N LYS A 9 -4.46 -2.58 14.16
CA LYS A 9 -5.90 -2.27 14.35
C LYS A 9 -6.35 -0.99 13.63
N ASP A 10 -5.40 -0.15 13.23
CA ASP A 10 -5.70 1.09 12.51
C ASP A 10 -5.96 0.87 11.02
N PHE A 11 -5.89 -0.36 10.54
CA PHE A 11 -6.02 -0.71 9.13
C PHE A 11 -7.21 -1.60 8.86
N ILE A 12 -7.87 -1.39 7.72
CA ILE A 12 -9.04 -2.19 7.29
C ILE A 12 -8.64 -3.45 6.54
N PHE A 13 -7.38 -3.54 6.12
CA PHE A 13 -6.82 -4.65 5.38
C PHE A 13 -5.40 -4.93 5.83
N ILE A 14 -5.07 -6.19 6.03
CA ILE A 14 -3.72 -6.64 6.37
C ILE A 14 -3.32 -7.77 5.42
N LYS A 15 -2.12 -7.67 4.87
CA LYS A 15 -1.50 -8.70 4.03
C LYS A 15 -0.18 -9.15 4.65
N ASP A 16 0.01 -10.45 4.76
CA ASP A 16 1.30 -11.02 5.18
C ASP A 16 2.22 -11.18 3.98
N VAL A 17 3.47 -10.81 4.15
CA VAL A 17 4.54 -10.97 3.16
C VAL A 17 5.78 -11.50 3.86
N ASP A 18 6.37 -12.57 3.33
CA ASP A 18 7.63 -13.10 3.82
C ASP A 18 8.81 -12.47 3.07
N SER A 19 9.87 -12.16 3.81
CA SER A 19 11.13 -11.74 3.20
C SER A 19 11.81 -12.91 2.46
N ARG A 20 12.72 -12.56 1.54
CA ARG A 20 13.58 -13.50 0.83
C ARG A 20 15.04 -13.13 1.09
N TRP A 21 15.93 -14.11 0.99
CA TRP A 21 17.36 -13.87 1.15
C TRP A 21 17.86 -12.73 0.25
N ARG A 22 17.44 -12.70 -1.02
CA ARG A 22 17.84 -11.70 -1.99
C ARG A 22 17.25 -10.30 -1.76
N ASP A 23 16.34 -10.16 -0.79
CA ASP A 23 15.76 -8.86 -0.42
C ASP A 23 16.74 -8.01 0.38
N MET A 24 17.79 -8.61 0.95
CA MET A 24 18.85 -7.89 1.64
C MET A 24 19.87 -7.32 0.65
N ASP A 25 20.44 -6.17 1.00
CA ASP A 25 21.57 -5.57 0.30
C ASP A 25 22.91 -5.99 0.92
N ALA A 26 24.01 -5.44 0.39
CA ALA A 26 25.36 -5.77 0.86
C ALA A 26 25.66 -5.31 2.29
N ILE A 27 24.84 -4.42 2.85
CA ILE A 27 24.97 -3.96 4.25
C ILE A 27 24.31 -4.94 5.21
N GLY A 28 23.53 -5.90 4.70
CA GLY A 28 22.89 -6.94 5.51
C GLY A 28 21.53 -6.54 6.07
N HIS A 29 20.86 -5.57 5.48
CA HIS A 29 19.49 -5.17 5.80
C HIS A 29 18.60 -5.31 4.58
N ILE A 30 17.29 -5.39 4.80
CA ILE A 30 16.32 -5.33 3.69
C ILE A 30 16.56 -4.02 2.93
N ASN A 31 16.76 -4.14 1.62
CA ASN A 31 16.97 -2.99 0.74
C ASN A 31 15.76 -2.05 0.79
N ASN A 32 16.00 -0.75 0.90
CA ASN A 32 14.93 0.25 0.98
C ASN A 32 13.96 0.18 -0.22
N ALA A 33 14.43 -0.15 -1.41
CA ALA A 33 13.56 -0.32 -2.58
C ALA A 33 12.68 -1.58 -2.49
N THR A 34 13.12 -2.61 -1.81
CA THR A 34 12.37 -3.86 -1.63
C THR A 34 11.09 -3.63 -0.81
N TYR A 35 11.09 -2.72 0.15
CA TYR A 35 9.87 -2.36 0.88
C TYR A 35 8.78 -1.83 -0.05
N LEU A 36 9.14 -1.15 -1.13
CA LEU A 36 8.17 -0.68 -2.14
C LEU A 36 7.49 -1.87 -2.84
N THR A 37 8.21 -2.95 -3.08
CA THR A 37 7.64 -4.21 -3.61
C THR A 37 6.69 -4.85 -2.60
N TYR A 38 7.02 -4.83 -1.32
CA TYR A 38 6.11 -5.34 -0.27
C TYR A 38 4.82 -4.51 -0.21
N PHE A 39 4.92 -3.19 -0.26
CA PHE A 39 3.75 -2.31 -0.33
C PHE A 39 2.90 -2.62 -1.57
N GLU A 40 3.52 -2.81 -2.72
CA GLU A 40 2.80 -3.12 -3.97
C GLU A 40 2.05 -4.44 -3.86
N THR A 41 2.66 -5.48 -3.29
CA THR A 41 2.03 -6.78 -3.07
C THR A 41 0.74 -6.64 -2.26
N ALA A 42 0.79 -5.89 -1.16
CA ALA A 42 -0.39 -5.64 -0.33
C ALA A 42 -1.43 -4.77 -1.06
N ARG A 43 -0.98 -3.75 -1.77
CA ARG A 43 -1.85 -2.83 -2.53
C ARG A 43 -2.62 -3.56 -3.62
N VAL A 44 -1.97 -4.44 -4.38
CA VAL A 44 -2.62 -5.22 -5.43
C VAL A 44 -3.76 -6.08 -4.86
N ASP A 45 -3.52 -6.78 -3.75
CA ASP A 45 -4.53 -7.59 -3.10
C ASP A 45 -5.67 -6.76 -2.52
N PHE A 46 -5.35 -5.61 -1.94
CA PHE A 46 -6.37 -4.69 -1.43
C PHE A 46 -7.25 -4.13 -2.55
N LEU A 47 -6.66 -3.67 -3.63
CA LEU A 47 -7.40 -3.16 -4.79
C LEU A 47 -8.25 -4.24 -5.45
N LYS A 48 -7.78 -5.48 -5.47
CA LYS A 48 -8.57 -6.61 -5.94
C LYS A 48 -9.85 -6.79 -5.12
N ARG A 49 -9.79 -6.62 -3.81
CA ARG A 49 -10.99 -6.61 -2.94
C ARG A 49 -11.95 -5.46 -3.26
N LEU A 50 -11.43 -4.34 -3.74
CA LEU A 50 -12.21 -3.18 -4.16
C LEU A 50 -12.77 -3.31 -5.59
N GLY A 51 -12.67 -4.50 -6.21
CA GLY A 51 -13.24 -4.80 -7.51
C GLY A 51 -12.34 -4.49 -8.70
N PHE A 52 -11.06 -4.14 -8.48
CA PHE A 52 -10.12 -3.92 -9.57
C PHE A 52 -9.44 -5.23 -9.97
N ASP A 53 -9.36 -5.47 -11.29
CA ASP A 53 -8.56 -6.56 -11.86
C ASP A 53 -7.31 -5.96 -12.51
N LEU A 54 -6.23 -5.88 -11.72
CA LEU A 54 -4.97 -5.26 -12.15
C LEU A 54 -4.16 -6.17 -13.10
N LEU A 55 -4.58 -7.42 -13.30
CA LEU A 55 -3.95 -8.33 -14.24
C LEU A 55 -4.46 -8.15 -15.67
N LYS A 56 -5.64 -7.57 -15.84
CA LYS A 56 -6.18 -7.22 -17.15
C LYS A 56 -5.62 -5.90 -17.63
N ARG A 57 -5.19 -5.85 -18.87
CA ARG A 57 -4.54 -4.67 -19.46
C ARG A 57 -5.50 -3.71 -20.16
N ASP A 58 -6.62 -4.18 -20.64
CA ASP A 58 -7.57 -3.41 -21.45
C ASP A 58 -8.91 -3.32 -20.71
N VAL A 59 -8.89 -2.59 -19.58
CA VAL A 59 -10.05 -2.43 -18.72
C VAL A 59 -10.46 -0.96 -18.63
N ASP A 60 -11.75 -0.74 -18.42
CA ASP A 60 -12.36 0.58 -18.29
C ASP A 60 -12.34 1.11 -16.85
N ASN A 61 -11.95 0.29 -15.88
CA ASN A 61 -11.88 0.66 -14.47
C ASN A 61 -10.62 0.09 -13.82
N SER A 62 -9.58 0.91 -13.74
CA SER A 62 -8.30 0.55 -13.12
C SER A 62 -7.70 1.74 -12.38
N VAL A 63 -6.46 1.62 -11.97
CA VAL A 63 -5.74 2.67 -11.26
C VAL A 63 -4.31 2.78 -11.78
N ILE A 64 -3.72 3.97 -11.62
CA ILE A 64 -2.30 4.22 -11.84
C ILE A 64 -1.72 4.82 -10.57
N LEU A 65 -0.52 4.39 -10.19
CA LEU A 65 0.26 5.06 -9.15
C LEU A 65 0.84 6.37 -9.70
N ALA A 66 0.41 7.49 -9.13
CA ALA A 66 0.83 8.82 -9.57
C ALA A 66 1.98 9.38 -8.73
N SER A 67 2.00 9.12 -7.43
CA SER A 67 3.06 9.56 -6.54
C SER A 67 3.11 8.71 -5.28
N MET A 68 4.24 8.77 -4.58
CA MET A 68 4.39 8.15 -3.28
C MET A 68 5.33 8.97 -2.40
N LYS A 69 5.09 8.90 -1.09
CA LYS A 69 6.02 9.37 -0.07
C LYS A 69 6.16 8.26 0.97
N VAL A 70 7.38 7.80 1.21
CA VAL A 70 7.69 6.70 2.13
C VAL A 70 8.66 7.18 3.20
N ASP A 71 8.36 6.87 4.45
CA ASP A 71 9.19 7.16 5.60
C ASP A 71 9.69 5.85 6.23
N TYR A 72 10.99 5.72 6.36
CA TYR A 72 11.66 4.57 6.97
C TYR A 72 11.96 4.88 8.42
N ILE A 73 11.46 4.07 9.34
CA ILE A 73 11.61 4.30 10.79
C ILE A 73 12.69 3.41 11.36
N LYS A 74 12.72 2.14 10.95
CA LYS A 74 13.60 1.12 11.50
C LYS A 74 14.01 0.14 10.41
N GLN A 75 15.25 -0.29 10.44
CA GLN A 75 15.76 -1.34 9.56
C GLN A 75 15.27 -2.71 10.00
N SER A 76 15.27 -3.66 9.05
CA SER A 76 14.99 -5.06 9.35
C SER A 76 15.84 -6.00 8.51
N VAL A 77 15.79 -7.27 8.84
CA VAL A 77 16.63 -8.31 8.23
C VAL A 77 15.80 -9.52 7.82
N HIS A 78 16.33 -10.30 6.90
CA HIS A 78 15.80 -11.63 6.58
C HIS A 78 16.36 -12.67 7.58
N PRO A 79 15.59 -13.66 8.05
CA PRO A 79 14.20 -13.91 7.72
C PRO A 79 13.23 -13.09 8.58
N SER A 80 12.19 -12.55 7.96
CA SER A 80 11.09 -11.87 8.64
C SER A 80 9.80 -12.11 7.90
N THR A 81 8.68 -12.13 8.63
CA THR A 81 7.34 -12.01 8.09
C THR A 81 6.83 -10.62 8.43
N TYR A 82 6.27 -9.94 7.43
CA TYR A 82 5.72 -8.61 7.59
C TYR A 82 4.20 -8.66 7.49
N ASN A 83 3.55 -7.86 8.33
CA ASN A 83 2.12 -7.54 8.19
C ASN A 83 2.03 -6.15 7.58
N ILE A 84 1.36 -6.03 6.45
CA ILE A 84 1.24 -4.77 5.72
C ILE A 84 -0.20 -4.30 5.75
N GLY A 85 -0.44 -3.19 6.42
CA GLY A 85 -1.75 -2.58 6.55
C GLY A 85 -2.05 -1.62 5.41
N CYS A 86 -3.31 -1.57 4.98
CA CYS A 86 -3.80 -0.62 3.98
C CYS A 86 -5.08 0.05 4.47
N ARG A 87 -5.19 1.37 4.20
CA ARG A 87 -6.42 2.14 4.41
C ARG A 87 -6.47 3.34 3.46
N ILE A 88 -7.67 3.77 3.09
CA ILE A 88 -7.87 4.93 2.23
C ILE A 88 -8.06 6.16 3.12
N THR A 89 -7.14 7.12 3.02
CA THR A 89 -7.09 8.27 3.94
C THR A 89 -7.48 9.60 3.31
N ARG A 90 -7.56 9.68 1.98
CA ARG A 90 -7.98 10.87 1.25
C ARG A 90 -8.78 10.46 0.01
N LEU A 91 -9.83 11.22 -0.29
CA LEU A 91 -10.58 11.11 -1.54
C LEU A 91 -10.49 12.43 -2.29
N GLY A 92 -10.05 12.37 -3.55
CA GLY A 92 -10.21 13.43 -4.53
C GLY A 92 -11.37 13.12 -5.47
N ASN A 93 -11.43 13.81 -6.60
CA ASN A 93 -12.45 13.55 -7.62
C ASN A 93 -12.10 12.30 -8.46
N LYS A 94 -10.84 12.18 -8.88
CA LYS A 94 -10.31 11.09 -9.72
C LYS A 94 -9.12 10.38 -9.08
N SER A 95 -8.71 10.82 -7.90
CA SER A 95 -7.57 10.27 -7.17
C SER A 95 -7.91 9.99 -5.71
N PHE A 96 -7.16 9.11 -5.09
CA PHE A 96 -7.27 8.82 -3.68
C PHE A 96 -5.89 8.48 -3.10
N ASP A 97 -5.73 8.66 -1.80
CA ASP A 97 -4.51 8.24 -1.11
C ASP A 97 -4.75 6.94 -0.36
N LEU A 98 -3.91 5.98 -0.66
CA LEU A 98 -3.77 4.76 0.10
C LEU A 98 -2.62 4.96 1.09
N PHE A 99 -2.92 4.90 2.37
CA PHE A 99 -1.92 4.86 3.41
C PHE A 99 -1.61 3.41 3.74
N SER A 100 -0.33 3.06 3.74
CA SER A 100 0.14 1.71 4.09
C SER A 100 1.26 1.76 5.11
N ALA A 101 1.30 0.75 5.97
CA ALA A 101 2.37 0.58 6.94
C ALA A 101 2.84 -0.86 7.00
N ILE A 102 4.14 -1.06 7.17
CA ILE A 102 4.77 -2.37 7.31
C ILE A 102 5.15 -2.59 8.76
N PHE A 103 4.65 -3.68 9.32
CA PHE A 103 4.97 -4.16 10.67
C PHE A 103 5.77 -5.45 10.56
N VAL A 104 6.80 -5.61 11.36
CA VAL A 104 7.37 -6.94 11.59
C VAL A 104 6.34 -7.74 12.39
N LYS A 105 6.04 -8.96 11.97
CA LYS A 105 5.05 -9.82 12.63
C LYS A 105 5.33 -9.88 14.14
N GLN A 106 4.29 -9.71 14.94
CA GLN A 106 4.31 -9.68 16.41
C GLN A 106 4.88 -8.38 17.01
N GLU A 107 5.41 -7.44 16.22
CA GLU A 107 5.77 -6.11 16.71
C GLU A 107 4.55 -5.17 16.66
N LEU A 108 4.46 -4.29 17.65
CA LEU A 108 3.31 -3.41 17.81
C LEU A 108 3.25 -2.27 16.79
N ASN A 109 4.38 -1.64 16.53
CA ASN A 109 4.47 -0.42 15.74
C ASN A 109 5.13 -0.66 14.38
N PRO A 110 4.86 0.20 13.38
CA PRO A 110 5.40 0.01 12.04
C PRO A 110 6.88 0.34 11.96
N ILE A 111 7.57 -0.29 11.04
CA ILE A 111 8.97 0.01 10.69
C ILE A 111 9.09 0.90 9.45
N VAL A 112 8.10 0.88 8.58
CA VAL A 112 8.01 1.73 7.37
C VAL A 112 6.54 2.09 7.18
N PHE A 113 6.27 3.32 6.76
CA PHE A 113 4.93 3.70 6.30
C PHE A 113 5.01 4.60 5.07
N GLY A 114 3.93 4.67 4.32
CA GLY A 114 3.89 5.49 3.13
C GLY A 114 2.49 5.89 2.71
N VAL A 115 2.44 6.98 1.93
CA VAL A 115 1.24 7.47 1.26
C VAL A 115 1.43 7.25 -0.23
N PHE A 116 0.49 6.54 -0.84
CA PHE A 116 0.49 6.22 -2.26
C PHE A 116 -0.73 6.87 -2.92
N THR A 117 -0.49 7.84 -3.79
CA THR A 117 -1.56 8.50 -4.52
C THR A 117 -1.87 7.72 -5.78
N LEU A 118 -3.09 7.24 -5.88
CA LEU A 118 -3.60 6.47 -7.01
C LEU A 118 -4.64 7.27 -7.77
N VAL A 119 -4.61 7.16 -9.09
CA VAL A 119 -5.57 7.83 -9.98
C VAL A 119 -6.42 6.77 -10.67
N ALA A 120 -7.73 6.92 -10.60
CA ALA A 120 -8.67 6.06 -11.33
C ALA A 120 -8.53 6.31 -12.83
N PHE A 121 -8.39 5.23 -13.60
CA PHE A 121 -7.97 5.30 -14.98
C PHE A 121 -8.68 4.27 -15.86
N ASN A 122 -9.09 4.71 -17.03
CA ASN A 122 -9.65 3.86 -18.06
C ASN A 122 -8.58 3.59 -19.12
N TYR A 123 -8.07 2.37 -19.19
CA TYR A 123 -7.03 1.97 -20.15
C TYR A 123 -7.55 1.85 -21.58
N LYS A 124 -8.85 1.69 -21.81
CA LYS A 124 -9.44 1.67 -23.14
C LYS A 124 -9.42 3.04 -23.77
N THR A 125 -9.82 4.07 -23.01
CA THR A 125 -9.88 5.47 -23.48
C THR A 125 -8.61 6.24 -23.21
N GLN A 126 -7.70 5.71 -22.38
CA GLN A 126 -6.47 6.39 -21.92
C GLN A 126 -6.76 7.69 -21.18
N LYS A 127 -7.82 7.71 -20.37
CA LYS A 127 -8.27 8.90 -19.62
C LYS A 127 -8.49 8.56 -18.15
N THR A 128 -8.32 9.57 -17.30
CA THR A 128 -8.70 9.49 -15.89
C THR A 128 -10.23 9.47 -15.77
N ILE A 129 -10.73 8.79 -14.75
CA ILE A 129 -12.15 8.63 -14.47
C ILE A 129 -12.46 8.96 -13.01
N SER A 130 -13.73 9.18 -12.71
CA SER A 130 -14.19 9.39 -11.34
C SER A 130 -14.02 8.14 -10.50
N LEU A 131 -13.83 8.30 -9.19
CA LEU A 131 -13.71 7.18 -8.24
C LEU A 131 -15.00 6.36 -8.19
N ASN A 132 -14.84 5.04 -8.04
CA ASN A 132 -15.98 4.13 -7.89
C ASN A 132 -16.48 4.09 -6.44
N GLU A 133 -17.68 3.51 -6.24
CA GLU A 133 -18.31 3.40 -4.92
C GLU A 133 -17.49 2.54 -3.93
N ASP A 134 -16.78 1.52 -4.41
CA ASP A 134 -15.97 0.65 -3.54
C ASP A 134 -14.82 1.41 -2.89
N ILE A 135 -14.21 2.33 -3.62
CA ILE A 135 -13.18 3.23 -3.06
C ILE A 135 -13.82 4.18 -2.04
N ILE A 136 -14.90 4.83 -2.41
CA ILE A 136 -15.58 5.83 -1.58
C ILE A 136 -16.09 5.21 -0.27
N SER A 137 -16.69 4.02 -0.34
CA SER A 137 -17.24 3.33 0.83
C SER A 137 -16.16 2.80 1.80
N ASN A 138 -14.92 2.67 1.34
CA ASN A 138 -13.79 2.24 2.18
C ASN A 138 -12.93 3.41 2.69
N TYR A 139 -13.41 4.63 2.54
CA TYR A 139 -12.72 5.80 3.06
C TYR A 139 -12.65 5.76 4.59
N LEU A 140 -11.44 5.85 5.12
CA LEU A 140 -11.17 5.77 6.55
C LEU A 140 -10.02 6.73 6.90
N PRO A 141 -10.31 8.04 7.01
CA PRO A 141 -9.28 9.02 7.34
C PRO A 141 -8.78 8.82 8.78
N PHE A 142 -7.58 9.30 9.06
CA PHE A 142 -7.13 9.46 10.44
C PHE A 142 -7.91 10.61 11.09
N LYS A 143 -8.17 10.45 12.38
CA LYS A 143 -8.86 11.48 13.18
C LYS A 143 -7.90 12.60 13.60
#